data_053ba5e98fa5fc64ae50ec1c6c56a637
#
_entry.id   053ba5e98fa5fc64ae50ec1c6c56a637
#
_cell.length_a   1.000
_cell.length_b   1.000
_cell.length_c   1.000
_cell.angle_alpha   90.00
_cell.angle_beta   90.00
_cell.angle_gamma   90.00
#
_symmetry.space_group_name_H-M   'P 1'
#
loop_
_entity.id
_entity.type
_entity.pdbx_description
1 polymer ?
#
loop_
_entity_poly.entity_id
_entity_poly.type
_entity_poly.pdbx_seq_one_letter_code
_entity_poly.pdbx_strand_id
1 'polypeptide(L)'
;MGPAARERRRTLLLVNLASIMERADEALLPAVYREVGAALHATPAGLGALTLCRSIVQAVCYPLAAYAAARHNRAHVIAVGAFLWAAATFLVGVSDTFLQVAISRGLNGIGLALVVPSILSLVADSTDEDTRGSAFGWLQLASSLGFISGGFVGLLLAQTTVLGIAGWRVAFHLVAAISVAVGALTWFLAVDPHFPTGEGGGRQAGKRPASAREVLAEMVEDAKLVVRIPTFQIFVAQGVSGSFPWSALSFASMWLELIGFSHGDTAVLMTIFWVASSLGGLLGGKMGDFLAVRYPDAGRIVLSQISAGSAVPLATVLLLGLPEDPSAGVGYGVVLFVMGVFISWNGPATNLPIMAEIVPEKSRTNIYALDGTFESVLSSFAPAIVGLLAQRVFGYKPDDKGRSVQRDRENAESLAKALYTSIAIPFTVCTSIYSFLYCSYPRDRDRARRQSLAVSELQQMGHGSSCPQDGDGNGGPGGERVVTGVTCNHKELLEAEMDIVRLLDHDWKRGAKT
;
A
#
# COMPACT_ATOMS: atom_id res chain seq x y z
N MET A 1 -15.41 27.34 -3.24
CA MET A 1 -14.29 26.41 -3.41
C MET A 1 -13.38 26.96 -4.49
N GLY A 2 -12.12 27.30 -4.17
CA GLY A 2 -11.15 27.83 -5.15
C GLY A 2 -10.73 26.79 -6.18
N PRO A 3 -10.11 27.21 -7.31
CA PRO A 3 -9.69 26.30 -8.38
C PRO A 3 -8.73 25.20 -7.88
N ALA A 4 -7.74 25.55 -7.06
CA ALA A 4 -6.79 24.58 -6.49
C ALA A 4 -7.47 23.51 -5.62
N ALA A 5 -8.47 23.87 -4.80
CA ALA A 5 -9.22 22.90 -3.99
C ALA A 5 -10.05 21.94 -4.86
N ARG A 6 -10.52 22.40 -6.02
CA ARG A 6 -11.25 21.56 -6.98
C ARG A 6 -10.31 20.58 -7.68
N GLU A 7 -9.13 21.02 -8.07
CA GLU A 7 -8.11 20.15 -8.66
C GLU A 7 -7.64 19.08 -7.69
N ARG A 8 -7.33 19.45 -6.45
CA ARG A 8 -6.97 18.52 -5.38
C ARG A 8 -8.03 17.45 -5.15
N ARG A 9 -9.31 17.84 -5.03
CA ARG A 9 -10.43 16.91 -4.87
C ARG A 9 -10.58 15.97 -6.07
N ARG A 10 -10.42 16.49 -7.29
CA ARG A 10 -10.45 15.68 -8.51
C ARG A 10 -9.34 14.66 -8.53
N THR A 11 -8.11 15.05 -8.19
CA THR A 11 -6.96 14.14 -8.10
C THR A 11 -7.21 13.02 -7.09
N LEU A 12 -7.68 13.35 -5.88
CA LEU A 12 -8.00 12.35 -4.87
C LEU A 12 -9.11 11.38 -5.34
N LEU A 13 -10.12 11.85 -6.06
CA LEU A 13 -11.15 10.97 -6.63
C LEU A 13 -10.57 10.00 -7.66
N LEU A 14 -9.70 10.48 -8.57
CA LEU A 14 -9.07 9.65 -9.59
C LEU A 14 -8.13 8.61 -9.00
N VAL A 15 -7.38 8.99 -7.97
CA VAL A 15 -6.50 8.08 -7.23
C VAL A 15 -7.30 6.99 -6.52
N ASN A 16 -8.44 7.33 -5.89
CA ASN A 16 -9.33 6.34 -5.31
C ASN A 16 -9.93 5.41 -6.37
N LEU A 17 -10.30 5.91 -7.55
CA LEU A 17 -10.75 5.07 -8.68
C LEU A 17 -9.65 4.12 -9.16
N ALA A 18 -8.41 4.60 -9.25
CA ALA A 18 -7.27 3.74 -9.58
C ALA A 18 -7.06 2.62 -8.54
N SER A 19 -7.23 2.94 -7.25
CA SER A 19 -7.16 1.95 -6.16
C SER A 19 -8.32 0.94 -6.22
N ILE A 20 -9.54 1.37 -6.56
CA ILE A 20 -10.66 0.45 -6.79
C ILE A 20 -10.32 -0.55 -7.89
N MET A 21 -9.78 -0.09 -9.02
CA MET A 21 -9.46 -0.96 -10.16
C MET A 21 -8.30 -1.90 -9.86
N GLU A 22 -7.27 -1.43 -9.14
CA GLU A 22 -6.15 -2.24 -8.68
C GLU A 22 -6.64 -3.41 -7.82
N ARG A 23 -7.48 -3.14 -6.83
CA ARG A 23 -8.03 -4.18 -5.94
C ARG A 23 -9.06 -5.06 -6.62
N ALA A 24 -9.83 -4.54 -7.56
CA ALA A 24 -10.74 -5.34 -8.37
C ALA A 24 -9.96 -6.37 -9.21
N ASP A 25 -8.86 -5.98 -9.85
CA ASP A 25 -7.97 -6.89 -10.58
C ASP A 25 -7.38 -7.97 -9.66
N GLU A 26 -6.96 -7.58 -8.46
CA GLU A 26 -6.41 -8.51 -7.48
C GLU A 26 -7.42 -9.61 -7.09
N ALA A 27 -8.69 -9.26 -6.93
CA ALA A 27 -9.76 -10.17 -6.53
C ALA A 27 -10.23 -11.11 -7.64
N LEU A 28 -10.01 -10.77 -8.92
CA LEU A 28 -10.55 -11.53 -10.06
C LEU A 28 -10.05 -12.97 -10.08
N LEU A 29 -8.75 -13.19 -10.06
CA LEU A 29 -8.19 -14.54 -10.23
C LEU A 29 -8.63 -15.50 -9.12
N PRO A 30 -8.58 -15.14 -7.83
CA PRO A 30 -9.13 -15.98 -6.77
C PRO A 30 -10.61 -16.31 -6.93
N ALA A 31 -11.42 -15.35 -7.41
CA ALA A 31 -12.86 -15.55 -7.61
C ALA A 31 -13.19 -16.58 -8.69
N VAL A 32 -12.31 -16.81 -9.66
CA VAL A 32 -12.51 -17.72 -10.80
C VAL A 32 -11.52 -18.88 -10.82
N TYR A 33 -10.89 -19.22 -9.70
CA TYR A 33 -9.90 -20.30 -9.62
C TYR A 33 -10.41 -21.63 -10.14
N ARG A 34 -11.68 -21.95 -9.91
CA ARG A 34 -12.29 -23.20 -10.38
C ARG A 34 -12.34 -23.28 -11.91
N GLU A 35 -12.78 -22.23 -12.55
CA GLU A 35 -12.94 -22.13 -14.00
C GLU A 35 -11.58 -22.08 -14.71
N VAL A 36 -10.65 -21.27 -14.17
CA VAL A 36 -9.28 -21.19 -14.67
C VAL A 36 -8.54 -22.52 -14.47
N GLY A 37 -8.71 -23.16 -13.31
CA GLY A 37 -8.15 -24.47 -13.03
C GLY A 37 -8.63 -25.54 -14.00
N ALA A 38 -9.93 -25.56 -14.29
CA ALA A 38 -10.51 -26.47 -15.27
C ALA A 38 -10.02 -26.18 -16.70
N ALA A 39 -9.96 -24.91 -17.10
CA ALA A 39 -9.53 -24.50 -18.45
C ALA A 39 -8.05 -24.76 -18.72
N LEU A 40 -7.20 -24.59 -17.71
CA LEU A 40 -5.75 -24.75 -17.83
C LEU A 40 -5.21 -26.09 -17.31
N HIS A 41 -6.09 -26.99 -16.88
CA HIS A 41 -5.72 -28.25 -16.19
C HIS A 41 -4.73 -28.03 -15.02
N ALA A 42 -4.93 -26.90 -14.28
CA ALA A 42 -4.03 -26.49 -13.21
C ALA A 42 -4.49 -27.04 -11.85
N THR A 43 -3.52 -27.49 -11.05
CA THR A 43 -3.76 -27.90 -9.67
C THR A 43 -4.01 -26.67 -8.76
N PRO A 44 -4.66 -26.82 -7.60
CA PRO A 44 -4.81 -25.73 -6.62
C PRO A 44 -3.48 -25.09 -6.23
N ALA A 45 -2.41 -25.89 -6.09
CA ALA A 45 -1.07 -25.38 -5.83
C ALA A 45 -0.53 -24.53 -7.00
N GLY A 46 -0.80 -24.95 -8.25
CA GLY A 46 -0.47 -24.17 -9.45
C GLY A 46 -1.19 -22.82 -9.48
N LEU A 47 -2.49 -22.79 -9.16
CA LEU A 47 -3.26 -21.54 -9.09
C LEU A 47 -2.71 -20.59 -8.02
N GLY A 48 -2.33 -21.10 -6.86
CA GLY A 48 -1.62 -20.34 -5.83
C GLY A 48 -0.26 -19.80 -6.31
N ALA A 49 0.46 -20.58 -7.11
CA ALA A 49 1.74 -20.14 -7.70
C ALA A 49 1.57 -18.95 -8.67
N LEU A 50 0.44 -18.81 -9.36
CA LEU A 50 0.14 -17.65 -10.21
C LEU A 50 0.06 -16.34 -9.37
N THR A 51 -0.57 -16.41 -8.22
CA THR A 51 -0.66 -15.26 -7.29
C THR A 51 0.72 -14.95 -6.69
N LEU A 52 1.47 -15.97 -6.30
CA LEU A 52 2.82 -15.83 -5.78
C LEU A 52 3.75 -15.20 -6.82
N CYS A 53 3.69 -15.63 -8.09
CA CYS A 53 4.47 -15.06 -9.19
C CYS A 53 4.24 -13.55 -9.33
N ARG A 54 2.98 -13.11 -9.31
CA ARG A 54 2.63 -11.68 -9.30
C ARG A 54 3.28 -10.96 -8.12
N SER A 55 3.09 -11.48 -6.91
CA SER A 55 3.54 -10.83 -5.68
C SER A 55 5.07 -10.72 -5.60
N ILE A 56 5.81 -11.73 -6.03
CA ILE A 56 7.28 -11.68 -6.08
C ILE A 56 7.76 -10.62 -7.08
N VAL A 57 7.21 -10.61 -8.30
CA VAL A 57 7.58 -9.61 -9.31
C VAL A 57 7.24 -8.21 -8.83
N GLN A 58 6.07 -8.02 -8.22
CA GLN A 58 5.66 -6.76 -7.61
C GLN A 58 6.66 -6.30 -6.55
N ALA A 59 7.04 -7.18 -5.61
CA ALA A 59 7.99 -6.86 -4.54
C ALA A 59 9.37 -6.44 -5.09
N VAL A 60 9.88 -7.15 -6.10
CA VAL A 60 11.16 -6.82 -6.75
C VAL A 60 11.10 -5.50 -7.53
N CYS A 61 9.92 -5.15 -8.06
CA CYS A 61 9.75 -3.95 -8.87
C CYS A 61 9.35 -2.69 -8.07
N TYR A 62 9.04 -2.77 -6.79
CA TYR A 62 8.73 -1.58 -5.97
C TYR A 62 9.80 -0.48 -6.02
N PRO A 63 11.11 -0.77 -6.01
CA PRO A 63 12.13 0.27 -6.17
C PRO A 63 12.00 1.07 -7.47
N LEU A 64 11.46 0.45 -8.54
CA LEU A 64 11.19 1.14 -9.80
C LEU A 64 10.15 2.26 -9.64
N ALA A 65 9.16 2.08 -8.77
CA ALA A 65 8.17 3.11 -8.46
C ALA A 65 8.80 4.33 -7.80
N ALA A 66 9.68 4.11 -6.82
CA ALA A 66 10.42 5.19 -6.15
C ALA A 66 11.25 6.01 -7.16
N TYR A 67 11.97 5.32 -8.05
CA TYR A 67 12.75 5.96 -9.11
C TYR A 67 11.87 6.75 -10.09
N ALA A 68 10.78 6.15 -10.58
CA ALA A 68 9.89 6.78 -11.54
C ALA A 68 9.22 8.03 -10.94
N ALA A 69 8.75 7.94 -9.69
CA ALA A 69 8.09 9.04 -9.00
C ALA A 69 9.03 10.21 -8.64
N ALA A 70 10.31 9.92 -8.40
CA ALA A 70 11.31 10.96 -8.14
C ALA A 70 11.62 11.84 -9.36
N ARG A 71 11.38 11.33 -10.58
CA ARG A 71 11.76 11.98 -11.85
C ARG A 71 10.61 12.38 -12.74
N HIS A 72 9.44 11.84 -12.50
CA HIS A 72 8.26 12.05 -13.33
C HIS A 72 7.04 12.39 -12.47
N ASN A 73 6.09 13.07 -13.11
CA ASN A 73 4.78 13.32 -12.50
C ASN A 73 4.13 12.00 -12.05
N ARG A 74 3.81 11.89 -10.76
CA ARG A 74 3.28 10.66 -10.17
C ARG A 74 1.92 10.28 -10.72
N ALA A 75 1.10 11.25 -11.13
CA ALA A 75 -0.16 10.96 -11.82
C ALA A 75 0.09 10.23 -13.15
N HIS A 76 1.13 10.62 -13.90
CA HIS A 76 1.54 9.91 -15.11
C HIS A 76 2.15 8.53 -14.79
N VAL A 77 2.91 8.39 -13.71
CA VAL A 77 3.44 7.08 -13.26
C VAL A 77 2.30 6.12 -12.93
N ILE A 78 1.27 6.60 -12.20
CA ILE A 78 0.05 5.82 -11.91
C ILE A 78 -0.65 5.41 -13.21
N ALA A 79 -0.81 6.33 -14.15
CA ALA A 79 -1.47 6.03 -15.43
C ALA A 79 -0.70 5.02 -16.27
N VAL A 80 0.64 5.13 -16.38
CA VAL A 80 1.50 4.15 -17.07
C VAL A 80 1.39 2.78 -16.39
N GLY A 81 1.49 2.74 -15.08
CA GLY A 81 1.27 1.50 -14.32
C GLY A 81 -0.11 0.90 -14.57
N ALA A 82 -1.17 1.73 -14.63
CA ALA A 82 -2.53 1.31 -14.95
C ALA A 82 -2.64 0.70 -16.35
N PHE A 83 -2.00 1.28 -17.35
CA PHE A 83 -1.97 0.71 -18.70
C PHE A 83 -1.20 -0.62 -18.75
N LEU A 84 -0.08 -0.72 -18.03
CA LEU A 84 0.69 -1.97 -17.95
C LEU A 84 -0.12 -3.09 -17.29
N TRP A 85 -0.75 -2.83 -16.13
CA TRP A 85 -1.54 -3.87 -15.49
C TRP A 85 -2.78 -4.22 -16.33
N ALA A 86 -3.46 -3.23 -16.94
CA ALA A 86 -4.62 -3.48 -17.79
C ALA A 86 -4.27 -4.36 -19.01
N ALA A 87 -3.13 -4.09 -19.65
CA ALA A 87 -2.62 -4.94 -20.74
C ALA A 87 -2.34 -6.35 -20.24
N ALA A 88 -1.70 -6.50 -19.08
CA ALA A 88 -1.41 -7.80 -18.48
C ALA A 88 -2.71 -8.55 -18.10
N THR A 89 -3.70 -7.85 -17.54
CA THR A 89 -5.02 -8.42 -17.22
C THR A 89 -5.75 -8.86 -18.48
N PHE A 90 -5.71 -8.07 -19.55
CA PHE A 90 -6.22 -8.47 -20.84
C PHE A 90 -5.54 -9.74 -21.37
N LEU A 91 -4.20 -9.83 -21.27
CA LEU A 91 -3.43 -11.00 -21.67
C LEU A 91 -3.83 -12.26 -20.88
N VAL A 92 -4.17 -12.15 -19.58
CA VAL A 92 -4.74 -13.28 -18.82
C VAL A 92 -6.03 -13.78 -19.49
N GLY A 93 -6.93 -12.86 -19.91
CA GLY A 93 -8.19 -13.20 -20.56
C GLY A 93 -8.04 -13.92 -21.91
N VAL A 94 -6.95 -13.69 -22.65
CA VAL A 94 -6.68 -14.35 -23.95
C VAL A 94 -5.74 -15.55 -23.85
N SER A 95 -5.20 -15.83 -22.65
CA SER A 95 -4.26 -16.94 -22.45
C SER A 95 -4.93 -18.30 -22.50
N ASP A 96 -4.27 -19.26 -23.16
CA ASP A 96 -4.73 -20.64 -23.29
C ASP A 96 -3.87 -21.65 -22.53
N THR A 97 -2.70 -21.20 -22.03
CA THR A 97 -1.77 -22.07 -21.29
C THR A 97 -1.42 -21.49 -19.93
N PHE A 98 -1.10 -22.37 -18.99
CA PHE A 98 -0.66 -21.98 -17.65
C PHE A 98 0.55 -21.02 -17.68
N LEU A 99 1.52 -21.26 -18.55
CA LEU A 99 2.70 -20.43 -18.67
C LEU A 99 2.38 -19.02 -19.16
N GLN A 100 1.46 -18.87 -20.12
CA GLN A 100 1.01 -17.57 -20.60
C GLN A 100 0.35 -16.77 -19.46
N VAL A 101 -0.53 -17.41 -18.67
CA VAL A 101 -1.13 -16.78 -17.49
C VAL A 101 -0.08 -16.40 -16.47
N ALA A 102 0.91 -17.26 -16.19
CA ALA A 102 1.98 -16.96 -15.24
C ALA A 102 2.82 -15.75 -15.67
N ILE A 103 3.19 -15.67 -16.95
CA ILE A 103 3.90 -14.50 -17.51
C ILE A 103 3.03 -13.23 -17.40
N SER A 104 1.77 -13.32 -17.78
CA SER A 104 0.83 -12.19 -17.71
C SER A 104 0.65 -11.71 -16.26
N ARG A 105 0.56 -12.62 -15.28
CA ARG A 105 0.50 -12.27 -13.85
C ARG A 105 1.81 -11.63 -13.36
N GLY A 106 2.96 -12.07 -13.85
CA GLY A 106 4.24 -11.40 -13.59
C GLY A 106 4.27 -9.97 -14.13
N LEU A 107 3.84 -9.75 -15.38
CA LEU A 107 3.73 -8.41 -15.97
C LEU A 107 2.73 -7.52 -15.21
N ASN A 108 1.61 -8.08 -14.75
CA ASN A 108 0.66 -7.39 -13.89
C ASN A 108 1.33 -6.87 -12.61
N GLY A 109 2.21 -7.67 -11.99
CA GLY A 109 2.99 -7.27 -10.81
C GLY A 109 3.88 -6.04 -11.05
N ILE A 110 4.44 -5.84 -12.25
CA ILE A 110 5.22 -4.64 -12.59
C ILE A 110 4.33 -3.39 -12.56
N GLY A 111 3.16 -3.46 -13.21
CA GLY A 111 2.19 -2.35 -13.22
C GLY A 111 1.76 -1.93 -11.81
N LEU A 112 1.43 -2.91 -10.98
CA LEU A 112 0.99 -2.69 -9.60
C LEU A 112 2.12 -2.12 -8.72
N ALA A 113 3.36 -2.56 -8.93
CA ALA A 113 4.51 -2.02 -8.21
C ALA A 113 4.70 -0.51 -8.44
N LEU A 114 4.41 -0.01 -9.65
CA LEU A 114 4.48 1.41 -9.97
C LEU A 114 3.34 2.20 -9.33
N VAL A 115 2.14 1.62 -9.27
CA VAL A 115 0.92 2.34 -8.91
C VAL A 115 0.77 2.50 -7.41
N VAL A 116 0.89 1.44 -6.63
CA VAL A 116 0.56 1.46 -5.19
C VAL A 116 1.37 2.51 -4.41
N PRO A 117 2.72 2.55 -4.46
CA PRO A 117 3.47 3.57 -3.73
C PRO A 117 3.23 4.99 -4.26
N SER A 118 2.97 5.13 -5.57
CA SER A 118 2.68 6.43 -6.19
C SER A 118 1.32 6.97 -5.74
N ILE A 119 0.30 6.11 -5.60
CA ILE A 119 -1.00 6.45 -5.01
C ILE A 119 -0.80 6.95 -3.57
N LEU A 120 -0.12 6.18 -2.74
CA LEU A 120 0.07 6.51 -1.33
C LEU A 120 0.80 7.84 -1.16
N SER A 121 1.88 8.07 -1.91
CA SER A 121 2.62 9.34 -1.84
C SER A 121 1.81 10.52 -2.36
N LEU A 122 1.04 10.34 -3.45
CA LEU A 122 0.21 11.39 -4.02
C LEU A 122 -0.96 11.76 -3.09
N VAL A 123 -1.56 10.79 -2.40
CA VAL A 123 -2.56 11.04 -1.35
C VAL A 123 -1.94 11.81 -0.19
N ALA A 124 -0.76 11.38 0.30
CA ALA A 124 -0.05 12.05 1.37
C ALA A 124 0.24 13.53 1.09
N ASP A 125 0.67 13.84 -0.15
CA ASP A 125 1.03 15.20 -0.56
C ASP A 125 -0.19 16.04 -0.97
N SER A 126 -1.28 15.38 -1.35
CA SER A 126 -2.54 16.05 -1.67
C SER A 126 -3.40 16.30 -0.42
N THR A 127 -2.91 16.04 0.79
CA THR A 127 -3.68 16.20 2.03
C THR A 127 -2.84 16.87 3.11
N ASP A 128 -3.51 17.71 3.90
CA ASP A 128 -2.88 18.36 5.04
C ASP A 128 -2.63 17.34 6.16
N GLU A 129 -1.70 17.61 7.06
CA GLU A 129 -1.36 16.72 8.18
C GLU A 129 -2.58 16.35 9.03
N ASP A 130 -3.50 17.31 9.23
CA ASP A 130 -4.71 17.15 10.04
C ASP A 130 -5.79 16.27 9.39
N THR A 131 -5.74 16.05 8.07
CA THR A 131 -6.75 15.30 7.31
C THR A 131 -6.20 14.06 6.61
N ARG A 132 -4.89 13.82 6.74
CA ARG A 132 -4.17 12.76 6.03
C ARG A 132 -4.68 11.36 6.39
N GLY A 133 -4.93 11.10 7.67
CA GLY A 133 -5.48 9.82 8.11
C GLY A 133 -6.87 9.56 7.55
N SER A 134 -7.74 10.60 7.51
CA SER A 134 -9.05 10.51 6.87
C SER A 134 -8.94 10.19 5.39
N ALA A 135 -7.98 10.78 4.67
CA ALA A 135 -7.76 10.50 3.26
C ALA A 135 -7.31 9.06 3.01
N PHE A 136 -6.41 8.53 3.83
CA PHE A 136 -6.04 7.12 3.79
C PHE A 136 -7.18 6.19 4.18
N GLY A 137 -8.05 6.60 5.10
CA GLY A 137 -9.28 5.89 5.43
C GLY A 137 -10.24 5.80 4.24
N TRP A 138 -10.42 6.87 3.48
CA TRP A 138 -11.17 6.85 2.23
C TRP A 138 -10.53 5.96 1.16
N LEU A 139 -9.19 6.00 1.04
CA LEU A 139 -8.46 5.12 0.14
C LEU A 139 -8.65 3.65 0.52
N GLN A 140 -8.62 3.31 1.82
CA GLN A 140 -8.89 1.96 2.32
C GLN A 140 -10.32 1.51 1.97
N LEU A 141 -11.31 2.38 2.15
CA LEU A 141 -12.69 2.09 1.77
C LEU A 141 -12.82 1.84 0.26
N ALA A 142 -12.21 2.70 -0.57
CA ALA A 142 -12.19 2.53 -2.02
C ALA A 142 -11.54 1.20 -2.42
N SER A 143 -10.38 0.87 -1.84
CA SER A 143 -9.68 -0.40 -2.05
C SER A 143 -10.57 -1.61 -1.73
N SER A 144 -11.29 -1.57 -0.61
CA SER A 144 -12.19 -2.66 -0.21
C SER A 144 -13.39 -2.79 -1.14
N LEU A 145 -13.96 -1.67 -1.60
CA LEU A 145 -15.02 -1.69 -2.61
C LEU A 145 -14.52 -2.32 -3.92
N GLY A 146 -13.28 -2.01 -4.31
CA GLY A 146 -12.61 -2.63 -5.45
C GLY A 146 -12.51 -4.15 -5.31
N PHE A 147 -11.98 -4.61 -4.17
CA PHE A 147 -11.83 -6.05 -3.90
C PHE A 147 -13.18 -6.79 -3.94
N ILE A 148 -14.20 -6.26 -3.27
CA ILE A 148 -15.54 -6.86 -3.23
C ILE A 148 -16.16 -6.85 -4.64
N SER A 149 -16.12 -5.73 -5.36
CA SER A 149 -16.73 -5.61 -6.69
C SER A 149 -16.03 -6.49 -7.72
N GLY A 150 -14.71 -6.57 -7.70
CA GLY A 150 -13.94 -7.44 -8.58
C GLY A 150 -14.22 -8.91 -8.35
N GLY A 151 -14.25 -9.34 -7.08
CA GLY A 151 -14.64 -10.70 -6.72
C GLY A 151 -16.07 -11.04 -7.15
N PHE A 152 -17.01 -10.13 -6.91
CA PHE A 152 -18.42 -10.30 -7.28
C PHE A 152 -18.61 -10.38 -8.81
N VAL A 153 -17.99 -9.48 -9.58
CA VAL A 153 -18.03 -9.51 -11.05
C VAL A 153 -17.39 -10.79 -11.58
N GLY A 154 -16.24 -11.19 -11.03
CA GLY A 154 -15.59 -12.45 -11.38
C GLY A 154 -16.51 -13.64 -11.20
N LEU A 155 -17.13 -13.76 -10.02
CA LEU A 155 -18.02 -14.88 -9.67
C LEU A 155 -19.30 -14.90 -10.50
N LEU A 156 -19.95 -13.75 -10.71
CA LEU A 156 -21.17 -13.66 -11.52
C LEU A 156 -20.93 -14.09 -12.97
N LEU A 157 -19.80 -13.69 -13.55
CA LEU A 157 -19.46 -14.00 -14.93
C LEU A 157 -18.85 -15.40 -15.08
N ALA A 158 -18.27 -15.98 -14.03
CA ALA A 158 -17.49 -17.22 -14.07
C ALA A 158 -18.18 -18.36 -14.81
N GLN A 159 -19.48 -18.56 -14.55
CA GLN A 159 -20.29 -19.67 -15.11
C GLN A 159 -21.04 -19.28 -16.38
N THR A 160 -20.90 -18.07 -16.87
CA THR A 160 -21.60 -17.59 -18.07
C THR A 160 -20.75 -17.82 -19.32
N THR A 161 -21.40 -17.73 -20.48
CA THR A 161 -20.74 -17.67 -21.78
C THR A 161 -21.31 -16.48 -22.54
N VAL A 162 -20.45 -15.53 -22.90
CA VAL A 162 -20.85 -14.31 -23.60
C VAL A 162 -20.22 -14.31 -24.99
N LEU A 163 -21.04 -14.31 -26.02
CA LEU A 163 -20.58 -14.36 -27.44
C LEU A 163 -19.62 -15.52 -27.74
N GLY A 164 -19.81 -16.67 -27.08
CA GLY A 164 -18.94 -17.85 -27.25
C GLY A 164 -17.64 -17.81 -26.46
N ILE A 165 -17.38 -16.73 -25.68
CA ILE A 165 -16.21 -16.59 -24.82
C ILE A 165 -16.58 -16.99 -23.39
N ALA A 166 -15.75 -17.78 -22.73
CA ALA A 166 -15.95 -18.15 -21.33
C ALA A 166 -16.03 -16.90 -20.43
N GLY A 167 -17.02 -16.84 -19.54
CA GLY A 167 -17.33 -15.64 -18.77
C GLY A 167 -16.20 -15.16 -17.86
N TRP A 168 -15.36 -16.08 -17.35
CA TRP A 168 -14.18 -15.67 -16.61
C TRP A 168 -13.21 -14.81 -17.45
N ARG A 169 -13.04 -15.11 -18.75
CA ARG A 169 -12.22 -14.31 -19.68
C ARG A 169 -12.85 -12.94 -19.92
N VAL A 170 -14.18 -12.89 -20.03
CA VAL A 170 -14.93 -11.63 -20.16
C VAL A 170 -14.75 -10.75 -18.93
N ALA A 171 -14.72 -11.32 -17.73
CA ALA A 171 -14.45 -10.57 -16.49
C ALA A 171 -13.07 -9.88 -16.54
N PHE A 172 -12.03 -10.59 -16.98
CA PHE A 172 -10.69 -10.00 -17.15
C PHE A 172 -10.68 -8.88 -18.21
N HIS A 173 -11.34 -9.09 -19.35
CA HIS A 173 -11.42 -8.06 -20.40
C HIS A 173 -12.19 -6.81 -19.93
N LEU A 174 -13.27 -7.00 -19.17
CA LEU A 174 -14.06 -5.88 -18.62
C LEU A 174 -13.23 -5.04 -17.65
N VAL A 175 -12.56 -5.68 -16.70
CA VAL A 175 -11.69 -4.97 -15.73
C VAL A 175 -10.51 -4.31 -16.44
N ALA A 176 -9.92 -4.95 -17.43
CA ALA A 176 -8.85 -4.34 -18.25
C ALA A 176 -9.35 -3.07 -18.97
N ALA A 177 -10.51 -3.12 -19.62
CA ALA A 177 -11.08 -1.98 -20.33
C ALA A 177 -11.39 -0.79 -19.40
N ILE A 178 -11.99 -1.07 -18.23
CA ILE A 178 -12.25 -0.01 -17.23
C ILE A 178 -10.94 0.53 -16.67
N SER A 179 -9.94 -0.30 -16.43
CA SER A 179 -8.61 0.13 -15.97
C SER A 179 -7.91 1.06 -16.97
N VAL A 180 -8.02 0.79 -18.27
CA VAL A 180 -7.53 1.70 -19.32
C VAL A 180 -8.25 3.06 -19.25
N ALA A 181 -9.58 3.06 -19.10
CA ALA A 181 -10.34 4.30 -18.99
C ALA A 181 -9.93 5.11 -17.75
N VAL A 182 -9.78 4.47 -16.59
CA VAL A 182 -9.31 5.12 -15.36
C VAL A 182 -7.88 5.63 -15.51
N GLY A 183 -6.99 4.85 -16.13
CA GLY A 183 -5.63 5.27 -16.46
C GLY A 183 -5.59 6.53 -17.35
N ALA A 184 -6.42 6.57 -18.39
CA ALA A 184 -6.55 7.73 -19.27
C ALA A 184 -7.11 8.96 -18.52
N LEU A 185 -8.15 8.80 -17.71
CA LEU A 185 -8.68 9.87 -16.87
C LEU A 185 -7.61 10.41 -15.90
N THR A 186 -6.83 9.53 -15.30
CA THR A 186 -5.73 9.91 -14.39
C THR A 186 -4.65 10.66 -15.15
N TRP A 187 -4.27 10.22 -16.35
CA TRP A 187 -3.28 10.89 -17.19
C TRP A 187 -3.65 12.34 -17.53
N PHE A 188 -4.90 12.58 -17.92
CA PHE A 188 -5.32 13.90 -18.42
C PHE A 188 -5.84 14.82 -17.31
N LEU A 189 -6.37 14.29 -16.21
CA LEU A 189 -7.12 15.07 -15.25
C LEU A 189 -6.49 15.13 -13.85
N ALA A 190 -5.61 14.20 -13.49
CA ALA A 190 -4.94 14.24 -12.18
C ALA A 190 -3.77 15.22 -12.21
N VAL A 191 -3.60 15.95 -11.12
CA VAL A 191 -2.54 16.94 -10.95
C VAL A 191 -1.63 16.50 -9.80
N ASP A 192 -0.33 16.46 -10.05
CA ASP A 192 0.67 16.22 -9.02
C ASP A 192 1.13 17.57 -8.44
N PRO A 193 1.02 17.79 -7.13
CA PRO A 193 1.46 19.05 -6.49
C PRO A 193 2.93 19.42 -6.78
N HIS A 194 3.80 18.41 -6.99
CA HIS A 194 5.22 18.64 -7.30
C HIS A 194 5.49 18.99 -8.77
N PHE A 195 4.51 18.79 -9.66
CA PHE A 195 4.63 19.05 -11.09
C PHE A 195 3.43 19.85 -11.60
N PRO A 196 3.29 21.16 -11.19
CA PRO A 196 2.17 21.98 -11.62
C PRO A 196 2.16 22.11 -13.14
N THR A 197 0.99 21.86 -13.75
CA THR A 197 0.73 22.07 -15.18
C THR A 197 0.53 23.57 -15.44
N GLY A 198 1.61 24.31 -15.61
CA GLY A 198 1.59 25.72 -16.01
C GLY A 198 2.76 26.01 -16.95
N GLU A 199 2.58 26.91 -17.91
CA GLU A 199 3.57 27.39 -18.90
C GLU A 199 4.83 27.96 -18.22
N GLY A 200 5.66 27.12 -17.67
CA GLY A 200 6.89 27.47 -16.95
C GLY A 200 7.74 26.26 -16.62
N GLY A 201 7.23 25.07 -16.91
CA GLY A 201 7.98 23.81 -16.79
C GLY A 201 9.09 23.79 -17.84
N GLY A 202 10.11 24.64 -17.65
CA GLY A 202 11.33 24.58 -18.40
C GLY A 202 11.83 23.14 -18.36
N ARG A 203 11.74 22.43 -19.50
CA ARG A 203 12.52 21.24 -19.75
C ARG A 203 13.87 21.47 -19.08
N GLN A 204 14.23 20.66 -18.09
CA GLN A 204 15.63 20.52 -17.70
C GLN A 204 16.39 19.96 -18.91
N ALA A 205 16.51 20.81 -19.94
CA ALA A 205 17.32 20.59 -21.11
C ALA A 205 18.76 20.70 -20.66
N GLY A 206 19.44 19.57 -20.48
CA GLY A 206 20.87 19.56 -20.26
C GLY A 206 21.44 18.40 -19.46
N LYS A 207 20.64 17.58 -18.78
CA LYS A 207 21.21 16.37 -18.15
C LYS A 207 21.40 15.28 -19.19
N ARG A 208 22.66 14.86 -19.42
CA ARG A 208 22.97 13.59 -20.09
C ARG A 208 22.13 12.49 -19.46
N PRO A 209 21.57 11.55 -20.26
CA PRO A 209 20.87 10.40 -19.67
C PRO A 209 21.84 9.70 -18.70
N ALA A 210 21.47 9.68 -17.43
CA ALA A 210 22.26 8.99 -16.40
C ALA A 210 22.39 7.51 -16.78
N SER A 211 23.57 6.95 -16.61
CA SER A 211 23.78 5.52 -16.88
C SER A 211 22.91 4.69 -15.92
N ALA A 212 22.51 3.48 -16.34
CA ALA A 212 21.73 2.59 -15.47
C ALA A 212 22.42 2.34 -14.10
N ARG A 213 23.75 2.40 -14.08
CA ARG A 213 24.55 2.26 -12.86
C ARG A 213 24.44 3.47 -11.94
N GLU A 214 24.42 4.68 -12.48
CA GLU A 214 24.22 5.92 -11.71
C GLU A 214 22.81 5.98 -11.11
N VAL A 215 21.81 5.60 -11.90
CA VAL A 215 20.43 5.45 -11.48
C VAL A 215 20.30 4.47 -10.31
N LEU A 216 20.89 3.29 -10.44
CA LEU A 216 20.85 2.27 -9.40
C LEU A 216 21.58 2.76 -8.13
N ALA A 217 22.71 3.46 -8.28
CA ALA A 217 23.44 4.01 -7.16
C ALA A 217 22.61 5.07 -6.40
N GLU A 218 21.94 5.97 -7.12
CA GLU A 218 21.04 6.97 -6.54
C GLU A 218 19.87 6.31 -5.78
N MET A 219 19.23 5.30 -6.38
CA MET A 219 18.16 4.54 -5.72
C MET A 219 18.64 3.84 -4.44
N VAL A 220 19.82 3.23 -4.47
CA VAL A 220 20.41 2.56 -3.30
C VAL A 220 20.77 3.57 -2.21
N GLU A 221 21.28 4.75 -2.55
CA GLU A 221 21.55 5.81 -1.58
C GLU A 221 20.27 6.31 -0.92
N ASP A 222 19.23 6.60 -1.70
CA ASP A 222 17.93 7.03 -1.17
C ASP A 222 17.30 5.95 -0.27
N ALA A 223 17.37 4.69 -0.68
CA ALA A 223 16.89 3.57 0.13
C ALA A 223 17.67 3.45 1.45
N LYS A 224 19.00 3.62 1.41
CA LYS A 224 19.82 3.59 2.62
C LYS A 224 19.46 4.73 3.60
N LEU A 225 19.11 5.90 3.10
CA LEU A 225 18.67 7.02 3.95
C LEU A 225 17.36 6.67 4.66
N VAL A 226 16.38 6.13 3.96
CA VAL A 226 15.09 5.73 4.54
C VAL A 226 15.25 4.58 5.54
N VAL A 227 16.00 3.53 5.17
CA VAL A 227 16.22 2.35 6.04
C VAL A 227 16.97 2.72 7.35
N ARG A 228 17.72 3.81 7.37
CA ARG A 228 18.41 4.30 8.58
C ARG A 228 17.50 5.06 9.55
N ILE A 229 16.28 5.43 9.14
CA ILE A 229 15.33 6.14 10.01
C ILE A 229 14.82 5.16 11.08
N PRO A 230 15.04 5.42 12.39
CA PRO A 230 14.63 4.51 13.46
C PRO A 230 13.14 4.19 13.43
N THR A 231 12.30 5.19 13.20
CA THR A 231 10.84 5.00 13.06
C THR A 231 10.49 4.06 11.91
N PHE A 232 11.17 4.15 10.76
CA PHE A 232 10.96 3.24 9.65
C PHE A 232 11.38 1.80 9.99
N GLN A 233 12.51 1.61 10.70
CA GLN A 233 12.93 0.27 11.16
C GLN A 233 11.89 -0.37 12.09
N ILE A 234 11.24 0.44 12.94
CA ILE A 234 10.15 -0.03 13.80
C ILE A 234 8.93 -0.42 12.95
N PHE A 235 8.59 0.35 11.90
CA PHE A 235 7.52 -0.02 10.98
C PHE A 235 7.81 -1.29 10.22
N VAL A 236 9.02 -1.51 9.73
CA VAL A 236 9.40 -2.79 9.11
C VAL A 236 9.25 -3.95 10.10
N ALA A 237 9.74 -3.81 11.33
CA ALA A 237 9.59 -4.83 12.36
C ALA A 237 8.12 -5.09 12.73
N GLN A 238 7.30 -4.03 12.78
CA GLN A 238 5.86 -4.12 13.00
C GLN A 238 5.15 -4.74 11.80
N GLY A 239 5.52 -4.35 10.57
CA GLY A 239 4.95 -4.86 9.32
C GLY A 239 5.12 -6.37 9.18
N VAL A 240 6.27 -6.91 9.57
CA VAL A 240 6.54 -8.36 9.65
C VAL A 240 5.52 -9.05 10.57
N SER A 241 5.29 -8.50 11.76
CA SER A 241 4.35 -9.10 12.72
C SER A 241 2.90 -8.79 12.36
N GLY A 242 2.59 -7.59 11.90
CA GLY A 242 1.22 -7.13 11.63
C GLY A 242 0.60 -7.68 10.35
N SER A 243 1.39 -7.93 9.30
CA SER A 243 0.89 -8.49 8.04
C SER A 243 0.59 -10.00 8.12
N PHE A 244 1.26 -10.70 9.03
CA PHE A 244 1.10 -12.14 9.22
C PHE A 244 -0.34 -12.56 9.57
N PRO A 245 -1.03 -11.94 10.56
CA PRO A 245 -2.42 -12.24 10.87
C PRO A 245 -3.40 -12.03 9.70
N TRP A 246 -3.19 -10.97 8.92
CA TRP A 246 -4.03 -10.70 7.74
C TRP A 246 -3.91 -11.81 6.69
N SER A 247 -2.71 -12.30 6.45
CA SER A 247 -2.48 -13.43 5.54
C SER A 247 -3.02 -14.76 6.11
N ALA A 248 -2.97 -14.94 7.42
CA ALA A 248 -3.54 -16.10 8.10
C ALA A 248 -5.07 -16.18 7.92
N LEU A 249 -5.77 -15.04 7.88
CA LEU A 249 -7.21 -14.96 7.66
C LEU A 249 -7.66 -15.54 6.30
N SER A 250 -6.74 -15.83 5.36
CA SER A 250 -7.06 -16.55 4.13
C SER A 250 -7.66 -17.96 4.40
N PHE A 251 -7.39 -18.53 5.55
CA PHE A 251 -7.99 -19.81 5.99
C PHE A 251 -9.32 -19.66 6.72
N ALA A 252 -9.79 -18.44 6.99
CA ALA A 252 -11.01 -18.21 7.77
C ALA A 252 -12.26 -18.81 7.09
N SER A 253 -12.37 -18.69 5.77
CA SER A 253 -13.49 -19.30 5.02
C SER A 253 -13.50 -20.81 5.16
N MET A 254 -12.35 -21.45 4.98
CA MET A 254 -12.21 -22.91 5.15
C MET A 254 -12.57 -23.36 6.57
N TRP A 255 -12.14 -22.59 7.57
CA TRP A 255 -12.47 -22.86 8.97
C TRP A 255 -13.97 -22.79 9.24
N LEU A 256 -14.67 -21.76 8.73
CA LEU A 256 -16.12 -21.63 8.87
C LEU A 256 -16.87 -22.80 8.19
N GLU A 257 -16.41 -23.23 7.01
CA GLU A 257 -16.99 -24.40 6.32
C GLU A 257 -16.77 -25.70 7.07
N LEU A 258 -15.62 -25.89 7.74
CA LEU A 258 -15.35 -27.05 8.59
C LEU A 258 -16.22 -27.08 9.85
N ILE A 259 -16.63 -25.93 10.40
CA ILE A 259 -17.64 -25.82 11.46
C ILE A 259 -19.01 -26.32 10.97
N GLY A 260 -19.28 -26.22 9.65
CA GLY A 260 -20.51 -26.64 9.02
C GLY A 260 -21.37 -25.50 8.45
N PHE A 261 -20.85 -24.28 8.38
CA PHE A 261 -21.52 -23.21 7.65
C PHE A 261 -21.59 -23.53 6.16
N SER A 262 -22.71 -23.18 5.51
CA SER A 262 -22.81 -23.27 4.06
C SER A 262 -21.86 -22.29 3.38
N HIS A 263 -21.54 -22.53 2.08
CA HIS A 263 -20.76 -21.56 1.29
C HIS A 263 -21.40 -20.17 1.27
N GLY A 264 -22.76 -20.10 1.24
CA GLY A 264 -23.49 -18.84 1.27
C GLY A 264 -23.34 -18.11 2.60
N ASP A 265 -23.50 -18.80 3.72
CA ASP A 265 -23.34 -18.22 5.05
C ASP A 265 -21.90 -17.78 5.30
N THR A 266 -20.93 -18.59 4.87
CA THR A 266 -19.50 -18.25 4.94
C THR A 266 -19.19 -16.97 4.14
N ALA A 267 -19.74 -16.86 2.93
CA ALA A 267 -19.57 -15.66 2.11
C ALA A 267 -20.18 -14.42 2.76
N VAL A 268 -21.36 -14.54 3.38
CA VAL A 268 -22.00 -13.45 4.13
C VAL A 268 -21.16 -13.05 5.33
N LEU A 269 -20.69 -13.99 6.14
CA LEU A 269 -19.86 -13.73 7.33
C LEU A 269 -18.54 -13.04 6.95
N MET A 270 -17.86 -13.49 5.91
CA MET A 270 -16.64 -12.86 5.41
C MET A 270 -16.91 -11.48 4.82
N THR A 271 -18.05 -11.28 4.13
CA THR A 271 -18.45 -9.96 3.62
C THR A 271 -18.68 -8.98 4.77
N ILE A 272 -19.36 -9.41 5.84
CA ILE A 272 -19.54 -8.61 7.07
C ILE A 272 -18.19 -8.15 7.61
N PHE A 273 -17.21 -9.07 7.71
CA PHE A 273 -15.86 -8.74 8.17
C PHE A 273 -15.17 -7.69 7.28
N TRP A 274 -15.19 -7.87 5.95
CA TRP A 274 -14.52 -6.94 5.04
C TRP A 274 -15.21 -5.56 4.99
N VAL A 275 -16.53 -5.51 5.03
CA VAL A 275 -17.29 -4.24 5.14
C VAL A 275 -16.97 -3.54 6.45
N ALA A 276 -16.98 -4.28 7.56
CA ALA A 276 -16.63 -3.75 8.87
C ALA A 276 -15.19 -3.23 8.92
N SER A 277 -14.24 -3.95 8.31
CA SER A 277 -12.85 -3.53 8.19
C SER A 277 -12.70 -2.23 7.40
N SER A 278 -13.48 -2.06 6.34
CA SER A 278 -13.50 -0.84 5.53
C SER A 278 -14.02 0.36 6.32
N LEU A 279 -15.12 0.19 7.02
CA LEU A 279 -15.69 1.21 7.90
C LEU A 279 -14.73 1.54 9.06
N GLY A 280 -14.12 0.51 9.63
CA GLY A 280 -13.11 0.65 10.68
C GLY A 280 -11.90 1.44 10.21
N GLY A 281 -11.39 1.18 9.01
CA GLY A 281 -10.29 1.95 8.42
C GLY A 281 -10.61 3.44 8.27
N LEU A 282 -11.81 3.77 7.81
CA LEU A 282 -12.26 5.16 7.70
C LEU A 282 -12.42 5.83 9.08
N LEU A 283 -13.03 5.12 10.04
CA LEU A 283 -13.15 5.60 11.42
C LEU A 283 -11.78 5.80 12.06
N GLY A 284 -10.89 4.81 11.91
CA GLY A 284 -9.52 4.88 12.41
C GLY A 284 -8.76 6.07 11.86
N GLY A 285 -8.84 6.32 10.54
CA GLY A 285 -8.22 7.48 9.91
C GLY A 285 -8.69 8.81 10.51
N LYS A 286 -10.01 9.00 10.67
CA LYS A 286 -10.58 10.21 11.28
C LYS A 286 -10.20 10.36 12.77
N MET A 287 -10.24 9.25 13.52
CA MET A 287 -9.80 9.24 14.91
C MET A 287 -8.32 9.54 15.04
N GLY A 288 -7.51 9.02 14.11
CA GLY A 288 -6.08 9.27 14.02
C GLY A 288 -5.77 10.75 13.82
N ASP A 289 -6.46 11.41 12.91
CA ASP A 289 -6.31 12.85 12.67
C ASP A 289 -6.75 13.66 13.90
N PHE A 290 -7.91 13.36 14.48
CA PHE A 290 -8.40 14.04 15.68
C PHE A 290 -7.41 13.92 16.86
N LEU A 291 -6.88 12.71 17.09
CA LEU A 291 -5.94 12.49 18.18
C LEU A 291 -4.55 13.06 17.88
N ALA A 292 -4.12 13.12 16.61
CA ALA A 292 -2.86 13.75 16.22
C ALA A 292 -2.84 15.25 16.53
N VAL A 293 -3.94 15.95 16.32
CA VAL A 293 -4.08 17.36 16.69
C VAL A 293 -4.05 17.54 18.23
N ARG A 294 -4.69 16.66 18.98
CA ARG A 294 -4.79 16.75 20.44
C ARG A 294 -3.55 16.26 21.17
N TYR A 295 -2.92 15.21 20.66
CA TYR A 295 -1.76 14.53 21.22
C TYR A 295 -0.74 14.22 20.09
N PRO A 296 0.01 15.23 19.61
CA PRO A 296 0.85 15.10 18.40
C PRO A 296 1.89 13.97 18.45
N ASP A 297 2.39 13.64 19.62
CA ASP A 297 3.47 12.66 19.79
C ASP A 297 2.98 11.25 20.11
N ALA A 298 1.71 11.10 20.51
CA ALA A 298 1.20 9.84 21.04
C ALA A 298 -0.14 9.39 20.42
N GLY A 299 -0.97 10.32 19.95
CA GLY A 299 -2.35 10.05 19.59
C GLY A 299 -2.52 8.95 18.55
N ARG A 300 -1.73 8.99 17.48
CA ARG A 300 -1.73 7.95 16.43
C ARG A 300 -1.23 6.61 16.97
N ILE A 301 -0.20 6.62 17.82
CA ILE A 301 0.42 5.40 18.37
C ILE A 301 -0.55 4.65 19.29
N VAL A 302 -1.25 5.36 20.16
CA VAL A 302 -2.27 4.78 21.06
C VAL A 302 -3.35 4.05 20.27
N LEU A 303 -3.83 4.64 19.16
CA LEU A 303 -4.83 3.99 18.31
C LEU A 303 -4.34 2.68 17.72
N SER A 304 -3.09 2.62 17.26
CA SER A 304 -2.53 1.37 16.76
C SER A 304 -2.36 0.31 17.83
N GLN A 305 -1.98 0.71 19.05
CA GLN A 305 -1.90 -0.23 20.17
C GLN A 305 -3.28 -0.78 20.55
N ILE A 306 -4.32 0.06 20.55
CA ILE A 306 -5.70 -0.39 20.78
C ILE A 306 -6.14 -1.33 19.65
N SER A 307 -5.89 -0.96 18.40
CA SER A 307 -6.24 -1.76 17.22
C SER A 307 -5.58 -3.14 17.26
N ALA A 308 -4.25 -3.19 17.35
CA ALA A 308 -3.51 -4.45 17.39
C ALA A 308 -3.80 -5.27 18.65
N GLY A 309 -3.89 -4.61 19.84
CA GLY A 309 -4.16 -5.27 21.10
C GLY A 309 -5.56 -5.87 21.20
N SER A 310 -6.57 -5.22 20.60
CA SER A 310 -7.95 -5.72 20.56
C SER A 310 -8.10 -7.01 19.74
N ALA A 311 -7.20 -7.25 18.79
CA ALA A 311 -7.22 -8.47 17.98
C ALA A 311 -7.13 -9.76 18.81
N VAL A 312 -6.32 -9.74 19.89
CA VAL A 312 -6.11 -10.93 20.73
C VAL A 312 -7.40 -11.38 21.45
N PRO A 313 -8.08 -10.53 22.25
CA PRO A 313 -9.32 -10.94 22.90
C PRO A 313 -10.44 -11.24 21.89
N LEU A 314 -10.53 -10.50 20.79
CA LEU A 314 -11.55 -10.76 19.76
C LEU A 314 -11.31 -12.08 19.04
N ALA A 315 -10.05 -12.41 18.69
CA ALA A 315 -9.72 -13.72 18.14
C ALA A 315 -9.95 -14.86 19.16
N THR A 316 -9.72 -14.62 20.46
CA THR A 316 -10.04 -15.61 21.50
C THR A 316 -11.53 -15.92 21.51
N VAL A 317 -12.39 -14.90 21.51
CA VAL A 317 -13.84 -15.10 21.46
C VAL A 317 -14.25 -15.78 20.16
N LEU A 318 -13.76 -15.33 19.01
CA LEU A 318 -14.14 -15.85 17.70
C LEU A 318 -13.76 -17.32 17.51
N LEU A 319 -12.50 -17.67 17.83
CA LEU A 319 -11.89 -18.96 17.46
C LEU A 319 -11.97 -20.01 18.55
N LEU A 320 -12.07 -19.59 19.81
CA LEU A 320 -12.04 -20.50 20.96
C LEU A 320 -13.27 -20.37 21.88
N GLY A 321 -14.03 -19.27 21.77
CA GLY A 321 -15.13 -18.97 22.70
C GLY A 321 -16.53 -19.23 22.13
N LEU A 322 -16.72 -19.19 20.83
CA LEU A 322 -18.01 -19.44 20.20
C LEU A 322 -18.25 -20.95 20.03
N PRO A 323 -19.52 -21.41 20.12
CA PRO A 323 -19.87 -22.80 19.85
C PRO A 323 -19.56 -23.18 18.39
N GLU A 324 -18.98 -24.34 18.16
CA GLU A 324 -18.72 -24.90 16.83
C GLU A 324 -20.02 -25.45 16.20
N ASP A 325 -20.98 -24.54 16.00
CA ASP A 325 -22.31 -24.86 15.47
C ASP A 325 -22.80 -23.73 14.56
N PRO A 326 -23.27 -24.02 13.33
CA PRO A 326 -23.84 -23.03 12.42
C PRO A 326 -25.02 -22.23 13.01
N SER A 327 -25.74 -22.77 14.01
CA SER A 327 -26.82 -22.04 14.68
C SER A 327 -26.34 -20.78 15.40
N ALA A 328 -25.05 -20.69 15.74
CA ALA A 328 -24.42 -19.52 16.35
C ALA A 328 -24.01 -18.43 15.31
N GLY A 329 -24.46 -18.53 14.06
CA GLY A 329 -24.06 -17.64 12.96
C GLY A 329 -24.18 -16.15 13.23
N VAL A 330 -25.20 -15.73 13.99
CA VAL A 330 -25.35 -14.33 14.44
C VAL A 330 -24.19 -13.92 15.35
N GLY A 331 -23.79 -14.80 16.29
CA GLY A 331 -22.65 -14.56 17.18
C GLY A 331 -21.34 -14.40 16.38
N TYR A 332 -21.09 -15.28 15.40
CA TYR A 332 -19.96 -15.16 14.48
C TYR A 332 -19.99 -13.84 13.71
N GLY A 333 -21.16 -13.46 13.16
CA GLY A 333 -21.31 -12.20 12.43
C GLY A 333 -21.01 -10.97 13.27
N VAL A 334 -21.50 -10.92 14.52
CA VAL A 334 -21.24 -9.83 15.46
C VAL A 334 -19.75 -9.73 15.81
N VAL A 335 -19.12 -10.84 16.16
CA VAL A 335 -17.70 -10.85 16.54
C VAL A 335 -16.81 -10.49 15.33
N LEU A 336 -17.10 -11.01 14.13
CA LEU A 336 -16.41 -10.67 12.90
C LEU A 336 -16.58 -9.19 12.54
N PHE A 337 -17.79 -8.64 12.73
CA PHE A 337 -18.04 -7.21 12.53
C PHE A 337 -17.21 -6.35 13.49
N VAL A 338 -17.26 -6.62 14.78
CA VAL A 338 -16.48 -5.90 15.79
C VAL A 338 -14.99 -6.03 15.52
N MET A 339 -14.52 -7.25 15.24
CA MET A 339 -13.12 -7.52 14.91
C MET A 339 -12.70 -6.71 13.68
N GLY A 340 -13.47 -6.74 12.58
CA GLY A 340 -13.18 -5.96 11.37
C GLY A 340 -13.04 -4.48 11.65
N VAL A 341 -13.96 -3.89 12.42
CA VAL A 341 -13.92 -2.46 12.78
C VAL A 341 -12.65 -2.11 13.55
N PHE A 342 -12.24 -2.91 14.53
CA PHE A 342 -11.14 -2.54 15.43
C PHE A 342 -9.75 -2.82 14.86
N ILE A 343 -9.53 -3.95 14.18
CA ILE A 343 -8.19 -4.35 13.72
C ILE A 343 -7.69 -3.59 12.48
N SER A 344 -8.54 -2.79 11.85
CA SER A 344 -8.26 -2.10 10.59
C SER A 344 -7.74 -0.66 10.75
N TRP A 345 -7.54 -0.17 11.99
CA TRP A 345 -7.13 1.22 12.21
C TRP A 345 -5.65 1.49 11.91
N ASN A 346 -4.78 0.50 12.08
CA ASN A 346 -3.32 0.67 12.04
C ASN A 346 -2.82 1.39 10.78
N GLY A 347 -3.26 0.97 9.60
CA GLY A 347 -2.85 1.57 8.34
C GLY A 347 -3.22 3.05 8.24
N PRO A 348 -4.52 3.41 8.16
CA PRO A 348 -4.95 4.79 7.93
C PRO A 348 -4.74 5.72 9.11
N ALA A 349 -4.82 5.23 10.36
CA ALA A 349 -4.63 6.07 11.53
C ALA A 349 -3.16 6.40 11.82
N THR A 350 -2.26 5.45 11.58
CA THR A 350 -0.90 5.50 12.12
C THR A 350 0.17 5.25 11.07
N ASN A 351 0.24 4.05 10.47
CA ASN A 351 1.38 3.66 9.64
C ASN A 351 1.56 4.60 8.44
N LEU A 352 0.52 4.77 7.63
CA LEU A 352 0.60 5.58 6.43
C LEU A 352 0.83 7.08 6.71
N PRO A 353 0.12 7.72 7.66
CA PRO A 353 0.40 9.11 7.99
C PRO A 353 1.79 9.33 8.58
N ILE A 354 2.22 8.51 9.54
CA ILE A 354 3.52 8.65 10.18
C ILE A 354 4.66 8.46 9.17
N MET A 355 4.55 7.49 8.26
CA MET A 355 5.56 7.31 7.20
C MET A 355 5.70 8.57 6.33
N ALA A 356 4.60 9.26 6.04
CA ALA A 356 4.65 10.53 5.29
C ALA A 356 5.28 11.68 6.08
N GLU A 357 5.18 11.65 7.41
CA GLU A 357 5.64 12.73 8.30
C GLU A 357 7.13 12.64 8.67
N ILE A 358 7.73 11.44 8.57
CA ILE A 358 9.14 11.19 8.96
C ILE A 358 10.13 11.36 7.80
N VAL A 359 9.66 11.65 6.59
CA VAL A 359 10.50 11.90 5.42
C VAL A 359 10.07 13.17 4.70
N PRO A 360 11.01 13.86 4.00
CA PRO A 360 10.66 14.93 3.08
C PRO A 360 9.73 14.44 1.97
N GLU A 361 8.93 15.34 1.40
CA GLU A 361 7.93 15.03 0.37
C GLU A 361 8.50 14.23 -0.81
N LYS A 362 9.70 14.59 -1.26
CA LYS A 362 10.40 13.89 -2.36
C LYS A 362 10.67 12.39 -2.09
N SER A 363 10.76 12.00 -0.82
CA SER A 363 11.10 10.61 -0.42
C SER A 363 9.86 9.78 -0.05
N ARG A 364 8.64 10.34 -0.09
CA ARG A 364 7.41 9.63 0.31
C ARG A 364 7.12 8.39 -0.54
N THR A 365 7.32 8.46 -1.85
CA THR A 365 7.14 7.26 -2.69
C THR A 365 8.17 6.17 -2.36
N ASN A 366 9.40 6.58 -2.04
CA ASN A 366 10.47 5.65 -1.70
C ASN A 366 10.16 4.91 -0.39
N ILE A 367 9.70 5.62 0.67
CA ILE A 367 9.36 4.97 1.95
C ILE A 367 8.21 3.97 1.78
N TYR A 368 7.14 4.31 1.04
CA TYR A 368 6.04 3.40 0.77
C TYR A 368 6.43 2.20 -0.10
N ALA A 369 7.32 2.40 -1.08
CA ALA A 369 7.84 1.32 -1.91
C ALA A 369 8.69 0.34 -1.10
N LEU A 370 9.54 0.84 -0.23
CA LEU A 370 10.37 0.00 0.67
C LEU A 370 9.50 -0.78 1.66
N ASP A 371 8.53 -0.11 2.29
CA ASP A 371 7.59 -0.75 3.20
C ASP A 371 6.83 -1.89 2.52
N GLY A 372 6.23 -1.61 1.34
CA GLY A 372 5.55 -2.61 0.54
C GLY A 372 6.44 -3.79 0.12
N THR A 373 7.74 -3.54 -0.13
CA THR A 373 8.70 -4.60 -0.43
C THR A 373 8.87 -5.55 0.76
N PHE A 374 9.13 -5.01 1.95
CA PHE A 374 9.31 -5.81 3.16
C PHE A 374 8.03 -6.56 3.55
N GLU A 375 6.87 -5.89 3.53
CA GLU A 375 5.60 -6.51 3.85
C GLU A 375 5.22 -7.64 2.90
N SER A 376 5.36 -7.43 1.58
CA SER A 376 5.00 -8.43 0.57
C SER A 376 5.85 -9.70 0.64
N VAL A 377 7.16 -9.58 0.88
CA VAL A 377 8.03 -10.73 1.01
C VAL A 377 7.67 -11.57 2.23
N LEU A 378 7.43 -10.90 3.36
CA LEU A 378 7.27 -11.60 4.64
C LEU A 378 5.85 -12.16 4.83
N SER A 379 4.82 -11.44 4.37
CA SER A 379 3.43 -11.92 4.45
C SER A 379 3.15 -13.14 3.58
N SER A 380 3.93 -13.35 2.51
CA SER A 380 3.76 -14.51 1.60
C SER A 380 4.00 -15.87 2.28
N PHE A 381 4.76 -15.90 3.38
CA PHE A 381 5.03 -17.14 4.12
C PHE A 381 3.94 -17.51 5.13
N ALA A 382 3.08 -16.56 5.52
CA ALA A 382 2.10 -16.78 6.57
C ALA A 382 1.12 -17.93 6.29
N PRO A 383 0.53 -18.10 5.11
CA PRO A 383 -0.37 -19.22 4.83
C PRO A 383 0.31 -20.57 4.97
N ALA A 384 1.57 -20.70 4.53
CA ALA A 384 2.32 -21.95 4.68
C ALA A 384 2.57 -22.30 6.15
N ILE A 385 2.89 -21.31 6.97
CA ILE A 385 3.12 -21.49 8.40
C ILE A 385 1.82 -21.89 9.11
N VAL A 386 0.68 -21.27 8.80
CA VAL A 386 -0.63 -21.67 9.34
C VAL A 386 -0.95 -23.13 9.00
N GLY A 387 -0.75 -23.52 7.73
CA GLY A 387 -0.95 -24.91 7.32
C GLY A 387 -0.05 -25.90 8.07
N LEU A 388 1.23 -25.58 8.25
CA LEU A 388 2.17 -26.40 9.02
C LEU A 388 1.78 -26.50 10.49
N LEU A 389 1.37 -25.39 11.11
CA LEU A 389 0.88 -25.38 12.49
C LEU A 389 -0.35 -26.26 12.64
N ALA A 390 -1.34 -26.10 11.76
CA ALA A 390 -2.55 -26.92 11.78
C ALA A 390 -2.24 -28.41 11.68
N GLN A 391 -1.40 -28.82 10.71
CA GLN A 391 -1.11 -30.22 10.45
C GLN A 391 -0.15 -30.85 11.46
N ARG A 392 0.99 -30.19 11.75
CA ARG A 392 2.06 -30.81 12.54
C ARG A 392 1.95 -30.58 14.02
N VAL A 393 1.37 -29.44 14.43
CA VAL A 393 1.27 -29.08 15.85
C VAL A 393 -0.10 -29.41 16.42
N PHE A 394 -1.17 -29.09 15.70
CA PHE A 394 -2.54 -29.22 16.18
C PHE A 394 -3.28 -30.46 15.66
N GLY A 395 -2.67 -31.24 14.78
CA GLY A 395 -3.18 -32.55 14.39
C GLY A 395 -4.24 -32.55 13.31
N TYR A 396 -4.33 -31.48 12.50
CA TYR A 396 -5.19 -31.44 11.31
C TYR A 396 -4.86 -32.59 10.36
N LYS A 397 -5.86 -33.37 9.97
CA LYS A 397 -5.71 -34.53 9.08
C LYS A 397 -6.46 -34.27 7.77
N PRO A 398 -5.74 -34.19 6.64
CA PRO A 398 -6.40 -34.11 5.32
C PRO A 398 -7.30 -35.34 5.09
N ASP A 399 -8.42 -35.13 4.39
CA ASP A 399 -9.37 -36.18 4.11
C ASP A 399 -8.88 -37.09 2.98
N ASP A 400 -8.57 -38.35 3.29
CA ASP A 400 -8.25 -39.37 2.30
C ASP A 400 -9.47 -40.24 1.92
N LYS A 401 -10.53 -40.29 2.72
CA LYS A 401 -11.69 -41.17 2.48
C LYS A 401 -12.97 -40.65 3.14
N GLY A 402 -13.76 -39.88 2.40
CA GLY A 402 -15.17 -39.59 2.73
C GLY A 402 -15.36 -38.63 3.92
N ARG A 403 -16.20 -37.60 3.71
CA ARG A 403 -16.52 -36.59 4.73
C ARG A 403 -17.19 -37.23 5.95
N SER A 404 -16.54 -37.10 7.11
CA SER A 404 -17.13 -37.43 8.42
C SER A 404 -17.28 -36.12 9.20
N VAL A 405 -18.50 -35.80 9.61
CA VAL A 405 -18.83 -34.62 10.43
C VAL A 405 -17.93 -34.52 11.68
N GLN A 406 -17.61 -35.66 12.28
CA GLN A 406 -16.71 -35.73 13.44
C GLN A 406 -15.30 -35.23 13.07
N ARG A 407 -14.76 -35.64 11.94
CA ARG A 407 -13.43 -35.26 11.47
C ARG A 407 -13.38 -33.79 11.04
N ASP A 408 -14.44 -33.30 10.42
CA ASP A 408 -14.54 -31.90 10.05
C ASP A 408 -14.47 -31.00 11.30
N ARG A 409 -15.14 -31.39 12.40
CA ARG A 409 -15.05 -30.70 13.69
C ARG A 409 -13.66 -30.76 14.31
N GLU A 410 -13.01 -31.93 14.34
CA GLU A 410 -11.62 -32.06 14.83
C GLU A 410 -10.63 -31.20 14.00
N ASN A 411 -10.85 -31.15 12.70
CA ASN A 411 -10.08 -30.30 11.80
C ASN A 411 -10.38 -28.80 12.00
N ALA A 412 -11.65 -28.44 12.26
CA ALA A 412 -12.05 -27.07 12.59
C ALA A 412 -11.34 -26.58 13.87
N GLU A 413 -11.35 -27.41 14.93
CA GLU A 413 -10.65 -27.11 16.19
C GLU A 413 -9.13 -26.97 15.99
N SER A 414 -8.52 -27.87 15.20
CA SER A 414 -7.09 -27.81 14.88
C SER A 414 -6.74 -26.55 14.11
N LEU A 415 -7.56 -26.18 13.14
CA LEU A 415 -7.38 -24.99 12.33
C LEU A 415 -7.65 -23.70 13.15
N ALA A 416 -8.66 -23.70 14.03
CA ALA A 416 -8.94 -22.61 14.96
C ALA A 416 -7.73 -22.30 15.86
N LYS A 417 -7.10 -23.34 16.44
CA LYS A 417 -5.88 -23.20 17.26
C LYS A 417 -4.71 -22.65 16.45
N ALA A 418 -4.52 -23.11 15.21
CA ALA A 418 -3.48 -22.62 14.31
C ALA A 418 -3.70 -21.15 13.94
N LEU A 419 -4.93 -20.78 13.61
CA LEU A 419 -5.34 -19.40 13.32
C LEU A 419 -5.15 -18.51 14.56
N TYR A 420 -5.64 -18.97 15.72
CA TYR A 420 -5.47 -18.23 16.97
C TYR A 420 -4.00 -17.94 17.28
N THR A 421 -3.16 -18.96 17.20
CA THR A 421 -1.71 -18.81 17.44
C THR A 421 -1.08 -17.83 16.45
N SER A 422 -1.48 -17.91 15.18
CA SER A 422 -0.99 -17.06 14.09
C SER A 422 -1.53 -15.63 14.15
N ILE A 423 -2.57 -15.36 14.92
CA ILE A 423 -3.12 -14.03 15.17
C ILE A 423 -2.62 -13.47 16.49
N ALA A 424 -2.76 -14.23 17.60
CA ALA A 424 -2.50 -13.73 18.94
C ALA A 424 -1.03 -13.40 19.17
N ILE A 425 -0.11 -14.29 18.80
CA ILE A 425 1.33 -14.06 19.00
C ILE A 425 1.81 -12.85 18.17
N PRO A 426 1.60 -12.79 16.85
CA PRO A 426 2.08 -11.66 16.05
C PRO A 426 1.45 -10.33 16.45
N PHE A 427 0.15 -10.27 16.77
CA PHE A 427 -0.46 -9.02 17.21
C PHE A 427 -0.01 -8.57 18.60
N THR A 428 0.30 -9.50 19.51
CA THR A 428 0.92 -9.14 20.80
C THR A 428 2.30 -8.54 20.61
N VAL A 429 3.12 -9.14 19.74
CA VAL A 429 4.43 -8.62 19.36
C VAL A 429 4.28 -7.26 18.66
N CYS A 430 3.37 -7.13 17.71
CA CYS A 430 3.05 -5.90 17.00
C CYS A 430 2.67 -4.76 17.97
N THR A 431 1.76 -5.02 18.93
CA THR A 431 1.35 -4.06 19.96
C THR A 431 2.55 -3.60 20.80
N SER A 432 3.45 -4.51 21.13
CA SER A 432 4.67 -4.21 21.90
C SER A 432 5.65 -3.36 21.08
N ILE A 433 5.81 -3.68 19.79
CA ILE A 433 6.70 -2.93 18.88
C ILE A 433 6.22 -1.48 18.71
N TYR A 434 4.92 -1.22 18.64
CA TYR A 434 4.39 0.15 18.59
C TYR A 434 4.84 1.02 19.77
N SER A 435 5.16 0.45 20.92
CA SER A 435 5.65 1.22 22.07
C SER A 435 6.99 1.92 21.81
N PHE A 436 7.81 1.41 20.91
CA PHE A 436 9.09 2.05 20.56
C PHE A 436 8.89 3.33 19.74
N LEU A 437 7.73 3.51 19.09
CA LEU A 437 7.43 4.73 18.36
C LEU A 437 7.31 5.98 19.25
N TYR A 438 6.95 5.84 20.52
CA TYR A 438 6.88 6.99 21.45
C TYR A 438 8.23 7.72 21.57
N CYS A 439 9.33 7.00 21.43
CA CYS A 439 10.67 7.58 21.52
C CYS A 439 11.22 8.02 20.16
N SER A 440 10.91 7.30 19.08
CA SER A 440 11.51 7.53 17.76
C SER A 440 10.72 8.53 16.91
N TYR A 441 9.39 8.38 16.84
CA TYR A 441 8.53 9.15 15.94
C TYR A 441 8.61 10.67 16.14
N PRO A 442 8.50 11.24 17.36
CA PRO A 442 8.58 12.70 17.54
C PRO A 442 9.89 13.27 17.02
N ARG A 443 10.99 12.55 17.28
CA ARG A 443 12.34 12.95 16.86
C ARG A 443 12.51 12.93 15.35
N ASP A 444 12.08 11.86 14.70
CA ASP A 444 12.22 11.69 13.24
C ASP A 444 11.30 12.66 12.48
N ARG A 445 10.08 12.91 12.98
CA ARG A 445 9.16 13.92 12.46
C ARG A 445 9.77 15.33 12.54
N ASP A 446 10.28 15.73 13.69
CA ASP A 446 10.88 17.06 13.88
C ASP A 446 12.15 17.24 13.03
N ARG A 447 12.89 16.15 12.79
CA ARG A 447 14.03 16.14 11.86
C ARG A 447 13.55 16.36 10.41
N ALA A 448 12.55 15.63 9.96
CA ALA A 448 12.00 15.76 8.61
C ALA A 448 11.44 17.17 8.37
N ARG A 449 10.75 17.75 9.36
CA ARG A 449 10.25 19.13 9.28
C ARG A 449 11.38 20.15 9.14
N ARG A 450 12.46 20.04 9.94
CA ARG A 450 13.63 20.93 9.83
C ARG A 450 14.31 20.81 8.47
N GLN A 451 14.43 19.60 7.93
CA GLN A 451 14.99 19.39 6.59
C GLN A 451 14.13 20.06 5.51
N SER A 452 12.80 19.91 5.58
CA SER A 452 11.88 20.53 4.64
C SER A 452 11.93 22.06 4.69
N LEU A 453 12.04 22.65 5.90
CA LEU A 453 12.18 24.10 6.07
C LEU A 453 13.50 24.61 5.49
N ALA A 454 14.63 23.96 5.80
CA ALA A 454 15.94 24.34 5.28
C ALA A 454 15.99 24.30 3.73
N VAL A 455 15.37 23.29 3.12
CA VAL A 455 15.26 23.20 1.66
C VAL A 455 14.40 24.33 1.10
N SER A 456 13.29 24.69 1.74
CA SER A 456 12.42 25.78 1.27
C SER A 456 13.09 27.15 1.39
N GLU A 457 13.88 27.37 2.44
CA GLU A 457 14.67 28.61 2.62
C GLU A 457 15.76 28.75 1.54
N LEU A 458 16.47 27.66 1.23
CA LEU A 458 17.47 27.66 0.15
C LEU A 458 16.85 27.94 -1.22
N GLN A 459 15.67 27.39 -1.51
CA GLN A 459 14.95 27.66 -2.75
C GLN A 459 14.49 29.12 -2.85
N GLN A 460 14.05 29.72 -1.75
CA GLN A 460 13.66 31.13 -1.71
C GLN A 460 14.88 32.07 -1.91
N MET A 461 16.02 31.77 -1.30
CA MET A 461 17.26 32.53 -1.52
C MET A 461 17.76 32.42 -2.96
N GLY A 462 17.63 31.26 -3.59
CA GLY A 462 17.98 31.06 -5.00
C GLY A 462 17.07 31.82 -5.97
N HIS A 463 15.81 32.06 -5.64
CA HIS A 463 14.87 32.85 -6.48
C HIS A 463 14.97 34.35 -6.21
N GLY A 464 15.41 34.77 -5.04
CA GLY A 464 15.60 36.19 -4.67
C GLY A 464 16.81 36.86 -5.34
N SER A 465 17.69 36.08 -5.99
CA SER A 465 18.89 36.57 -6.68
C SER A 465 18.65 36.95 -8.16
N SER A 466 17.42 36.89 -8.68
CA SER A 466 17.08 37.48 -9.97
C SER A 466 16.94 38.99 -9.80
N CYS A 467 17.95 39.74 -10.25
CA CYS A 467 17.95 41.20 -10.30
C CYS A 467 16.67 41.76 -10.94
N PRO A 468 16.15 42.91 -10.44
CA PRO A 468 15.14 43.68 -11.17
C PRO A 468 15.72 44.08 -12.53
N GLN A 469 14.99 43.82 -13.59
CA GLN A 469 15.23 44.47 -14.88
C GLN A 469 14.86 45.94 -14.68
N ASP A 470 15.85 46.78 -14.41
CA ASP A 470 15.69 48.23 -14.57
C ASP A 470 15.54 48.53 -16.06
N GLY A 471 14.38 49.06 -16.37
CA GLY A 471 14.11 49.63 -17.68
C GLY A 471 14.87 50.91 -17.90
N ASP A 472 15.26 51.13 -19.14
CA ASP A 472 15.60 52.38 -19.87
C ASP A 472 16.40 53.48 -19.14
N GLY A 473 17.60 53.76 -19.67
CA GLY A 473 18.32 54.99 -19.35
C GLY A 473 19.73 55.05 -19.92
N ASN A 474 19.84 55.33 -21.21
CA ASN A 474 20.83 56.15 -21.94
C ASN A 474 22.23 56.41 -21.30
N GLY A 475 23.29 55.97 -22.00
CA GLY A 475 24.47 56.74 -22.32
C GLY A 475 25.65 56.76 -21.37
N GLY A 476 26.83 56.20 -21.81
CA GLY A 476 28.17 56.60 -21.40
C GLY A 476 29.18 55.44 -21.31
N PRO A 477 30.35 55.51 -21.96
CA PRO A 477 31.29 54.40 -22.00
C PRO A 477 32.32 54.52 -20.86
N GLY A 478 32.59 53.39 -20.21
CA GLY A 478 33.80 53.26 -19.37
C GLY A 478 33.56 52.67 -17.99
N GLY A 479 33.85 51.42 -17.84
CA GLY A 479 33.92 50.76 -16.55
C GLY A 479 33.71 49.28 -16.61
N GLU A 480 34.78 48.50 -16.66
CA GLU A 480 34.77 47.05 -16.45
C GLU A 480 34.18 46.74 -15.07
N ARG A 481 32.94 46.23 -15.03
CA ARG A 481 32.39 45.53 -13.87
C ARG A 481 32.42 44.04 -14.16
N VAL A 482 33.35 43.37 -13.52
CA VAL A 482 33.34 41.92 -13.35
C VAL A 482 32.07 41.54 -12.57
N VAL A 483 31.05 41.12 -13.28
CA VAL A 483 29.85 40.51 -12.69
C VAL A 483 30.14 39.04 -12.59
N THR A 484 30.60 38.58 -11.42
CA THR A 484 30.58 37.16 -11.05
C THR A 484 29.14 36.75 -10.81
N GLY A 485 28.45 36.37 -11.91
CA GLY A 485 27.16 35.67 -11.83
C GLY A 485 27.38 34.27 -11.24
N VAL A 486 27.08 34.12 -9.96
CA VAL A 486 26.99 32.80 -9.34
C VAL A 486 25.72 32.14 -9.86
N THR A 487 25.82 31.44 -10.99
CA THR A 487 24.81 30.46 -11.40
C THR A 487 24.98 29.27 -10.47
N CYS A 488 24.19 29.24 -9.39
CA CYS A 488 24.12 28.08 -8.50
C CYS A 488 23.69 26.86 -9.31
N ASN A 489 24.63 25.97 -9.58
CA ASN A 489 24.41 24.77 -10.36
C ASN A 489 23.58 23.81 -9.50
N HIS A 490 22.55 23.19 -10.06
CA HIS A 490 21.67 22.23 -9.37
C HIS A 490 22.45 21.11 -8.64
N LYS A 491 23.67 20.82 -9.09
CA LYS A 491 24.59 19.89 -8.44
C LYS A 491 25.12 20.44 -7.12
N GLU A 492 25.41 21.74 -7.06
CA GLU A 492 25.84 22.44 -5.84
C GLU A 492 24.69 22.55 -4.81
N LEU A 493 23.45 22.72 -5.28
CA LEU A 493 22.25 22.66 -4.44
C LEU A 493 22.02 21.26 -3.87
N LEU A 494 22.18 20.21 -4.67
CA LEU A 494 22.11 18.82 -4.20
C LEU A 494 23.25 18.46 -3.26
N GLU A 495 24.47 18.95 -3.51
CA GLU A 495 25.61 18.77 -2.62
C GLU A 495 25.39 19.55 -1.30
N ALA A 496 24.85 20.75 -1.35
CA ALA A 496 24.47 21.53 -0.17
C ALA A 496 23.32 20.86 0.61
N GLU A 497 22.31 20.32 -0.05
CA GLU A 497 21.25 19.49 0.57
C GLU A 497 21.85 18.27 1.28
N MET A 498 22.78 17.56 0.64
CA MET A 498 23.43 16.40 1.24
C MET A 498 24.36 16.78 2.39
N ASP A 499 25.04 17.91 2.32
CA ASP A 499 25.92 18.40 3.40
C ASP A 499 25.11 18.91 4.60
N ILE A 500 23.96 19.55 4.39
CA ILE A 500 23.02 19.90 5.46
C ILE A 500 22.47 18.63 6.14
N VAL A 501 22.13 17.60 5.39
CA VAL A 501 21.70 16.31 5.94
C VAL A 501 22.83 15.68 6.76
N ARG A 502 24.07 15.74 6.29
CA ARG A 502 25.26 15.24 7.00
C ARG A 502 25.57 16.03 8.26
N LEU A 503 25.49 17.37 8.22
CA LEU A 503 25.70 18.24 9.37
C LEU A 503 24.65 18.02 10.45
N LEU A 504 23.37 17.93 10.07
CA LEU A 504 22.28 17.63 11.00
C LEU A 504 22.40 16.21 11.61
N ASP A 505 22.96 15.25 10.87
CA ASP A 505 23.24 13.90 11.38
C ASP A 505 24.44 13.87 12.33
N HIS A 506 25.43 14.73 12.12
CA HIS A 506 26.62 14.85 12.97
C HIS A 506 26.32 15.55 14.32
N ASP A 507 25.52 16.60 14.30
CA ASP A 507 25.09 17.30 15.53
C ASP A 507 24.15 16.43 16.37
N TRP A 508 23.33 15.62 15.72
CA TRP A 508 22.49 14.63 16.37
C TRP A 508 23.30 13.56 17.12
N LYS A 509 24.36 13.02 16.49
CA LYS A 509 25.25 12.03 17.14
C LYS A 509 26.01 12.59 18.32
N ARG A 510 26.22 13.90 18.37
CA ARG A 510 26.80 14.59 19.54
C ARG A 510 25.78 14.77 20.65
N GLY A 511 24.56 15.20 20.35
CA GLY A 511 23.51 15.42 21.35
C GLY A 511 22.91 14.13 21.95
N ALA A 512 23.11 12.97 21.31
CA ALA A 512 22.67 11.67 21.84
C ALA A 512 23.68 11.02 22.81
N LYS A 513 24.83 11.67 23.05
CA LYS A 513 25.87 11.21 23.98
C LYS A 513 25.93 12.03 25.31
N THR A 514 25.07 13.02 25.43
CA THR A 514 24.79 13.75 26.66
C THR A 514 23.39 13.41 27.17
#